data_795f596ab2e7f0fce0483ba193a5aec2
#
_entry.id   795f596ab2e7f0fce0483ba193a5aec2
#
_cell.length_a   1.000
_cell.length_b   1.000
_cell.length_c   1.000
_cell.angle_alpha   90.00
_cell.angle_beta   90.00
_cell.angle_gamma   90.00
#
_symmetry.space_group_name_H-M   'P 1'
#
loop_
_entity.id
_entity.type
_entity.pdbx_description
1 polymer ?
#
loop_
_entity_poly.entity_id
_entity_poly.type
_entity_poly.pdbx_seq_one_letter_code
_entity_poly.pdbx_strand_id
1 'polypeptide(L)'
;VLLIISTIAFTGCFSSGKKSDDKNTVTVFNYGDYIDVSVLKTFEKETGIKVKYEEYVTPEDMYTKYKSGVINYDVICTSDYMVEKMMQEGEAQKIDTSSMEYYKNIDEKYLDFCKAFDPTNEYAVPYLWGTVGILYNTKVIKEKVDSWSILWDKKYDDQIVMQNSMRDAFMVPLKWNGISLNTTSQKELKQAQS
;
A
#
# COMPACT_ATOMS: atom_id res chain seq x y z
N VAL A 1 31.23 18.10 -59.27
CA VAL A 1 31.45 17.28 -58.05
C VAL A 1 30.07 16.86 -57.54
N LEU A 2 29.68 15.61 -57.81
CA LEU A 2 28.40 15.03 -57.37
C LEU A 2 28.61 14.38 -56.01
N LEU A 3 27.95 14.91 -54.96
CA LEU A 3 27.94 14.33 -53.63
C LEU A 3 26.74 13.36 -53.53
N ILE A 4 27.02 12.06 -53.49
CA ILE A 4 26.02 11.02 -53.22
C ILE A 4 25.91 10.89 -51.67
N ILE A 5 24.81 11.37 -51.11
CA ILE A 5 24.46 11.13 -49.69
C ILE A 5 23.77 9.77 -49.61
N SER A 6 24.50 8.78 -49.13
CA SER A 6 23.93 7.46 -48.80
C SER A 6 23.17 7.55 -47.49
N THR A 7 21.84 7.55 -47.56
CA THR A 7 20.96 7.40 -46.40
C THR A 7 20.95 5.92 -45.98
N ILE A 8 21.68 5.60 -44.91
CA ILE A 8 21.59 4.31 -44.26
C ILE A 8 20.29 4.34 -43.41
N ALA A 9 19.27 3.66 -43.91
CA ALA A 9 18.08 3.38 -43.12
C ALA A 9 18.42 2.35 -42.06
N PHE A 10 18.58 2.79 -40.82
CA PHE A 10 18.58 1.89 -39.66
C PHE A 10 17.15 1.40 -39.46
N THR A 11 16.80 0.29 -40.06
CA THR A 11 15.65 -0.52 -39.63
C THR A 11 16.03 -1.16 -38.29
N GLY A 12 15.83 -0.39 -37.22
CA GLY A 12 15.80 -0.92 -35.87
C GLY A 12 14.61 -1.87 -35.78
N CYS A 13 14.88 -3.17 -35.83
CA CYS A 13 13.90 -4.15 -35.33
C CYS A 13 13.69 -3.86 -33.84
N PHE A 14 12.66 -3.10 -33.54
CA PHE A 14 12.07 -3.08 -32.23
C PHE A 14 11.48 -4.48 -32.02
N SER A 15 12.32 -5.36 -31.46
CA SER A 15 11.85 -6.63 -30.94
C SER A 15 10.91 -6.28 -29.80
N SER A 16 9.63 -6.19 -30.13
CA SER A 16 8.55 -6.20 -29.15
C SER A 16 8.71 -7.51 -28.40
N GLY A 17 9.34 -7.44 -27.21
CA GLY A 17 9.43 -8.59 -26.32
C GLY A 17 8.00 -9.10 -26.14
N LYS A 18 7.72 -10.26 -26.72
CA LYS A 18 6.51 -11.01 -26.41
C LYS A 18 6.50 -11.18 -24.90
N LYS A 19 5.65 -10.39 -24.19
CA LYS A 19 5.19 -10.80 -22.88
C LYS A 19 4.63 -12.19 -23.06
N SER A 20 5.30 -13.21 -22.56
CA SER A 20 4.68 -14.48 -22.32
C SER A 20 3.67 -14.22 -21.22
N ASP A 21 2.43 -13.92 -21.61
CA ASP A 21 1.28 -14.09 -20.74
C ASP A 21 1.25 -15.58 -20.40
N ASP A 22 1.94 -15.92 -19.34
CA ASP A 22 1.81 -17.21 -18.72
C ASP A 22 0.42 -17.19 -18.09
N LYS A 23 -0.58 -17.67 -18.86
CA LYS A 23 -2.02 -17.62 -18.52
C LYS A 23 -2.34 -18.24 -17.17
N ASN A 24 -1.34 -18.80 -16.52
CA ASN A 24 -1.46 -19.49 -15.25
C ASN A 24 -0.54 -18.86 -14.18
N THR A 25 -0.36 -17.55 -14.24
CA THR A 25 0.48 -16.81 -13.27
C THR A 25 -0.26 -15.58 -12.78
N VAL A 26 -0.25 -15.35 -11.48
CA VAL A 26 -0.73 -14.14 -10.82
C VAL A 26 0.46 -13.38 -10.22
N THR A 27 0.52 -12.07 -10.46
CA THR A 27 1.55 -11.19 -9.91
C THR A 27 0.96 -10.40 -8.75
N VAL A 28 1.49 -10.62 -7.55
CA VAL A 28 1.01 -10.03 -6.30
C VAL A 28 2.05 -9.04 -5.78
N PHE A 29 1.60 -7.86 -5.38
CA PHE A 29 2.43 -6.81 -4.80
C PHE A 29 1.90 -6.45 -3.41
N ASN A 30 2.69 -6.71 -2.37
CA ASN A 30 2.25 -6.61 -0.98
C ASN A 30 3.30 -5.91 -0.12
N TYR A 31 2.91 -5.51 1.08
CA TYR A 31 3.86 -5.11 2.12
C TYR A 31 4.80 -6.26 2.48
N GLY A 32 6.05 -5.92 2.81
CA GLY A 32 6.96 -6.87 3.42
C GLY A 32 6.38 -7.43 4.73
N ASP A 33 6.63 -8.71 4.99
CA ASP A 33 6.21 -9.42 6.21
C ASP A 33 4.69 -9.53 6.45
N TYR A 34 3.84 -9.25 5.44
CA TYR A 34 2.38 -9.33 5.59
C TYR A 34 1.78 -10.70 5.24
N ILE A 35 2.57 -11.65 4.78
CA ILE A 35 2.14 -13.01 4.49
C ILE A 35 3.24 -14.01 4.82
N ASP A 36 2.86 -15.16 5.34
CA ASP A 36 3.76 -16.31 5.36
C ASP A 36 3.90 -16.85 3.93
N VAL A 37 5.10 -16.73 3.37
CA VAL A 37 5.39 -17.14 1.99
C VAL A 37 5.13 -18.63 1.73
N SER A 38 5.04 -19.47 2.77
CA SER A 38 4.66 -20.87 2.63
C SER A 38 3.22 -21.04 2.11
N VAL A 39 2.35 -20.07 2.40
CA VAL A 39 0.95 -20.05 1.92
C VAL A 39 0.90 -19.92 0.40
N LEU A 40 1.83 -19.17 -0.19
CA LEU A 40 1.90 -19.02 -1.66
C LEU A 40 2.17 -20.37 -2.34
N LYS A 41 3.07 -21.17 -1.77
CA LYS A 41 3.36 -22.52 -2.27
C LYS A 41 2.17 -23.46 -2.13
N THR A 42 1.41 -23.33 -1.05
CA THR A 42 0.17 -24.09 -0.85
C THR A 42 -0.85 -23.72 -1.91
N PHE A 43 -1.07 -22.43 -2.13
CA PHE A 43 -1.95 -21.92 -3.18
C PHE A 43 -1.56 -22.44 -4.57
N GLU A 44 -0.27 -22.36 -4.93
CA GLU A 44 0.22 -22.89 -6.21
C GLU A 44 -0.06 -24.38 -6.36
N LYS A 45 0.12 -25.14 -5.28
CA LYS A 45 -0.11 -26.59 -5.28
C LYS A 45 -1.61 -26.94 -5.45
N GLU A 46 -2.47 -26.19 -4.80
CA GLU A 46 -3.91 -26.45 -4.80
C GLU A 46 -4.59 -25.97 -6.09
N THR A 47 -4.15 -24.83 -6.64
CA THR A 47 -4.78 -24.20 -7.80
C THR A 47 -4.07 -24.47 -9.12
N GLY A 48 -2.79 -24.83 -9.06
CA GLY A 48 -1.91 -24.90 -10.24
C GLY A 48 -1.52 -23.52 -10.78
N ILE A 49 -1.94 -22.42 -10.15
CA ILE A 49 -1.60 -21.05 -10.55
C ILE A 49 -0.27 -20.65 -9.90
N LYS A 50 0.67 -20.17 -10.71
CA LYS A 50 1.95 -19.66 -10.24
C LYS A 50 1.80 -18.27 -9.62
N VAL A 51 2.54 -17.98 -8.55
CA VAL A 51 2.54 -16.68 -7.89
C VAL A 51 3.89 -15.99 -8.08
N LYS A 52 3.88 -14.84 -8.75
CA LYS A 52 5.01 -13.89 -8.72
C LYS A 52 4.72 -12.92 -7.59
N TYR A 53 5.48 -13.04 -6.50
CA TYR A 53 5.28 -12.23 -5.31
C TYR A 53 6.37 -11.19 -5.19
N GLU A 54 5.97 -9.94 -5.05
CA GLU A 54 6.86 -8.80 -4.84
C GLU A 54 6.47 -8.05 -3.58
N GLU A 55 7.45 -7.44 -2.92
CA GLU A 55 7.29 -6.70 -1.69
C GLU A 55 7.67 -5.24 -1.85
N TYR A 56 7.08 -4.40 -1.01
CA TYR A 56 7.39 -2.98 -0.89
C TYR A 56 7.39 -2.54 0.58
N VAL A 57 7.97 -1.38 0.86
CA VAL A 57 8.09 -0.83 2.21
C VAL A 57 7.01 0.22 2.47
N THR A 58 6.79 1.15 1.55
CA THR A 58 5.79 2.22 1.71
C THR A 58 4.78 2.22 0.57
N PRO A 59 3.51 2.59 0.81
CA PRO A 59 2.51 2.72 -0.25
C PRO A 59 2.91 3.69 -1.36
N GLU A 60 3.69 4.71 -1.04
CA GLU A 60 4.19 5.69 -1.99
C GLU A 60 5.23 5.08 -2.94
N ASP A 61 6.13 4.24 -2.42
CA ASP A 61 7.09 3.48 -3.24
C ASP A 61 6.36 2.48 -4.14
N MET A 62 5.39 1.75 -3.56
CA MET A 62 4.53 0.85 -4.31
C MET A 62 3.86 1.56 -5.47
N TYR A 63 3.21 2.70 -5.19
CA TYR A 63 2.50 3.47 -6.20
C TYR A 63 3.43 3.99 -7.30
N THR A 64 4.60 4.48 -6.94
CA THR A 64 5.63 4.94 -7.88
C THR A 64 6.07 3.81 -8.81
N LYS A 65 6.32 2.62 -8.24
CA LYS A 65 6.70 1.43 -9.02
C LYS A 65 5.56 0.94 -9.92
N TYR A 66 4.33 0.91 -9.41
CA TYR A 66 3.13 0.60 -10.18
C TYR A 66 2.98 1.54 -11.38
N LYS A 67 3.05 2.86 -11.17
CA LYS A 67 2.91 3.88 -12.23
C LYS A 67 4.03 3.85 -13.26
N SER A 68 5.18 3.25 -12.95
CA SER A 68 6.25 3.07 -13.95
C SER A 68 5.86 2.14 -15.10
N GLY A 69 4.84 1.30 -14.90
CA GLY A 69 4.31 0.38 -15.91
C GLY A 69 5.29 -0.73 -16.34
N VAL A 70 6.40 -0.90 -15.61
CA VAL A 70 7.40 -1.94 -15.92
C VAL A 70 6.84 -3.34 -15.65
N ILE A 71 6.02 -3.46 -14.61
CA ILE A 71 5.40 -4.72 -14.19
C ILE A 71 3.89 -4.51 -14.14
N ASN A 72 3.14 -5.46 -14.69
CA ASN A 72 1.70 -5.51 -14.50
C ASN A 72 1.41 -6.35 -13.26
N TYR A 73 0.70 -5.77 -12.32
CA TYR A 73 0.25 -6.43 -11.11
C TYR A 73 -1.21 -6.84 -11.26
N ASP A 74 -1.54 -8.06 -10.86
CA ASP A 74 -2.91 -8.57 -10.85
C ASP A 74 -3.59 -8.27 -9.52
N VAL A 75 -2.81 -8.31 -8.41
CA VAL A 75 -3.29 -8.03 -7.06
C VAL A 75 -2.30 -7.11 -6.35
N ILE A 76 -2.81 -6.03 -5.79
CA ILE A 76 -2.04 -5.11 -4.95
C ILE A 76 -2.70 -5.06 -3.57
N CYS A 77 -1.94 -5.41 -2.52
CA CYS A 77 -2.35 -5.19 -1.14
C CYS A 77 -1.76 -3.86 -0.69
N THR A 78 -2.59 -2.89 -0.33
CA THR A 78 -2.13 -1.56 0.06
C THR A 78 -3.07 -0.90 1.08
N SER A 79 -2.70 0.27 1.60
CA SER A 79 -3.51 1.01 2.55
C SER A 79 -4.78 1.58 1.92
N ASP A 80 -5.80 1.77 2.73
CA ASP A 80 -7.10 2.33 2.40
C ASP A 80 -7.01 3.62 1.57
N TYR A 81 -6.21 4.59 2.02
CA TYR A 81 -6.03 5.86 1.31
C TYR A 81 -5.40 5.70 -0.08
N MET A 82 -4.57 4.66 -0.28
CA MET A 82 -3.97 4.39 -1.57
C MET A 82 -4.97 3.67 -2.49
N VAL A 83 -5.80 2.79 -1.94
CA VAL A 83 -6.94 2.21 -2.68
C VAL A 83 -7.86 3.33 -3.16
N GLU A 84 -8.25 4.26 -2.27
CA GLU A 84 -9.08 5.42 -2.62
C GLU A 84 -8.46 6.24 -3.77
N LYS A 85 -7.16 6.53 -3.66
CA LYS A 85 -6.42 7.23 -4.71
C LYS A 85 -6.47 6.49 -6.05
N MET A 86 -6.19 5.19 -6.05
CA MET A 86 -6.21 4.36 -7.27
C MET A 86 -7.61 4.28 -7.87
N MET A 87 -8.67 4.23 -7.06
CA MET A 87 -10.05 4.31 -7.52
C MET A 87 -10.36 5.66 -8.18
N GLN A 88 -9.97 6.77 -7.55
CA GLN A 88 -10.19 8.13 -8.08
C GLN A 88 -9.44 8.37 -9.40
N GLU A 89 -8.31 7.74 -9.60
CA GLU A 89 -7.52 7.81 -10.83
C GLU A 89 -7.95 6.80 -11.91
N GLY A 90 -8.94 5.93 -11.60
CA GLY A 90 -9.42 4.90 -12.53
C GLY A 90 -8.44 3.74 -12.74
N GLU A 91 -7.49 3.55 -11.81
CA GLU A 91 -6.49 2.50 -11.87
C GLU A 91 -6.97 1.18 -11.23
N ALA A 92 -7.90 1.26 -10.29
CA ALA A 92 -8.50 0.08 -9.66
C ALA A 92 -9.65 -0.47 -10.51
N GLN A 93 -9.73 -1.79 -10.63
CA GLN A 93 -10.84 -2.47 -11.30
C GLN A 93 -11.89 -2.91 -10.30
N LYS A 94 -13.16 -2.88 -10.71
CA LYS A 94 -14.23 -3.50 -9.93
C LYS A 94 -14.04 -5.01 -9.87
N ILE A 95 -14.33 -5.56 -8.72
CA ILE A 95 -14.28 -7.00 -8.44
C ILE A 95 -15.70 -7.52 -8.16
N ASP A 96 -15.99 -8.71 -8.65
CA ASP A 96 -17.23 -9.41 -8.32
C ASP A 96 -17.04 -10.22 -7.05
N THR A 97 -17.30 -9.59 -5.90
CA THR A 97 -17.18 -10.23 -4.60
C THR A 97 -18.22 -11.34 -4.37
N SER A 98 -19.31 -11.34 -5.15
CA SER A 98 -20.34 -12.38 -5.05
C SER A 98 -19.85 -13.73 -5.55
N SER A 99 -18.89 -13.75 -6.46
CA SER A 99 -18.25 -14.96 -6.98
C SER A 99 -17.14 -15.53 -6.07
N MET A 100 -16.76 -14.79 -5.01
CA MET A 100 -15.69 -15.19 -4.11
C MET A 100 -16.23 -16.08 -2.97
N GLU A 101 -15.92 -17.36 -3.00
CA GLU A 101 -16.40 -18.35 -2.03
C GLU A 101 -16.17 -17.95 -0.57
N TYR A 102 -15.00 -17.38 -0.27
CA TYR A 102 -14.58 -17.05 1.10
C TYR A 102 -14.90 -15.62 1.53
N TYR A 103 -15.45 -14.79 0.64
CA TYR A 103 -15.82 -13.41 0.98
C TYR A 103 -16.81 -13.33 2.14
N LYS A 104 -17.73 -14.28 2.21
CA LYS A 104 -18.69 -14.41 3.32
C LYS A 104 -18.09 -14.67 4.70
N ASN A 105 -16.81 -15.02 4.76
CA ASN A 105 -16.08 -15.25 6.01
C ASN A 105 -15.52 -13.96 6.60
N ILE A 106 -15.59 -12.85 5.85
CA ILE A 106 -15.15 -11.53 6.33
C ILE A 106 -16.24 -10.98 7.24
N ASP A 107 -15.87 -10.59 8.46
CA ASP A 107 -16.79 -9.95 9.40
C ASP A 107 -17.31 -8.63 8.82
N GLU A 108 -18.62 -8.44 8.87
CA GLU A 108 -19.34 -7.28 8.33
C GLU A 108 -18.78 -5.95 8.86
N LYS A 109 -18.31 -5.93 10.09
CA LYS A 109 -17.65 -4.78 10.70
C LYS A 109 -16.47 -4.25 9.86
N TYR A 110 -15.66 -5.14 9.28
CA TYR A 110 -14.52 -4.73 8.47
C TYR A 110 -14.96 -4.27 7.08
N LEU A 111 -16.01 -4.87 6.53
CA LEU A 111 -16.63 -4.38 5.30
C LEU A 111 -17.21 -2.97 5.52
N ASP A 112 -17.82 -2.71 6.67
CA ASP A 112 -18.31 -1.38 7.03
C ASP A 112 -17.19 -0.35 7.15
N PHE A 113 -16.03 -0.72 7.69
CA PHE A 113 -14.88 0.17 7.73
C PHE A 113 -14.37 0.53 6.33
N CYS A 114 -14.41 -0.41 5.39
CA CYS A 114 -14.02 -0.16 4.01
C CYS A 114 -14.94 0.85 3.30
N LYS A 115 -16.20 0.99 3.70
CA LYS A 115 -17.14 1.95 3.11
C LYS A 115 -16.69 3.40 3.22
N ALA A 116 -15.74 3.71 4.11
CA ALA A 116 -15.15 5.03 4.23
C ALA A 116 -14.35 5.45 2.98
N PHE A 117 -13.79 4.50 2.23
CA PHE A 117 -13.00 4.74 1.03
C PHE A 117 -13.52 3.98 -0.21
N ASP A 118 -14.19 2.87 -0.04
CA ASP A 118 -14.87 2.08 -1.08
C ASP A 118 -16.36 1.88 -0.68
N PRO A 119 -17.24 2.86 -0.93
CA PRO A 119 -18.60 2.87 -0.41
C PRO A 119 -19.45 1.65 -0.81
N THR A 120 -19.10 0.99 -1.88
CA THR A 120 -19.81 -0.17 -2.42
C THR A 120 -19.13 -1.50 -2.16
N ASN A 121 -17.91 -1.49 -1.60
CA ASN A 121 -17.04 -2.67 -1.45
C ASN A 121 -16.85 -3.44 -2.77
N GLU A 122 -16.73 -2.69 -3.88
CA GLU A 122 -16.58 -3.28 -5.21
C GLU A 122 -15.14 -3.24 -5.74
N TYR A 123 -14.20 -2.59 -5.03
CA TYR A 123 -12.83 -2.42 -5.49
C TYR A 123 -11.79 -3.06 -4.58
N ALA A 124 -12.12 -3.27 -3.30
CA ALA A 124 -11.19 -3.81 -2.34
C ALA A 124 -11.81 -4.89 -1.46
N VAL A 125 -10.95 -5.79 -1.00
CA VAL A 125 -11.27 -6.79 0.03
C VAL A 125 -10.39 -6.51 1.23
N PRO A 126 -10.95 -6.31 2.46
CA PRO A 126 -10.15 -6.09 3.64
C PRO A 126 -9.26 -7.30 3.94
N TYR A 127 -7.96 -7.05 4.13
CA TYR A 127 -6.96 -8.07 4.39
C TYR A 127 -6.47 -8.05 5.84
N LEU A 128 -5.91 -6.92 6.27
CA LEU A 128 -5.44 -6.71 7.63
C LEU A 128 -5.90 -5.35 8.15
N TRP A 129 -6.03 -5.24 9.45
CA TRP A 129 -6.23 -3.99 10.14
C TRP A 129 -5.42 -3.98 11.43
N GLY A 130 -5.14 -2.81 11.95
CA GLY A 130 -4.40 -2.68 13.20
C GLY A 130 -4.63 -1.33 13.86
N THR A 131 -4.00 -1.16 15.01
CA THR A 131 -4.00 0.09 15.77
C THR A 131 -2.58 0.59 15.90
N VAL A 132 -2.42 1.91 15.85
CA VAL A 132 -1.16 2.57 16.17
C VAL A 132 -1.14 2.88 17.66
N GLY A 133 0.00 2.61 18.31
CA GLY A 133 0.17 2.85 19.74
C GLY A 133 1.62 3.17 20.08
N ILE A 134 1.85 3.49 21.35
CA ILE A 134 3.19 3.76 21.86
C ILE A 134 3.79 2.47 22.43
N LEU A 135 4.89 2.02 21.84
CA LEU A 135 5.74 0.98 22.40
C LEU A 135 6.88 1.63 23.17
N TYR A 136 7.07 1.28 24.42
CA TYR A 136 8.12 1.86 25.24
C TYR A 136 8.86 0.84 26.10
N ASN A 137 10.10 1.15 26.42
CA ASN A 137 10.95 0.30 27.25
C ASN A 137 10.64 0.52 28.75
N THR A 138 9.94 -0.42 29.38
CA THR A 138 9.57 -0.38 30.80
C THR A 138 10.77 -0.44 31.77
N LYS A 139 11.97 -0.79 31.29
CA LYS A 139 13.20 -0.71 32.09
C LYS A 139 13.71 0.71 32.22
N VAL A 140 13.38 1.59 31.26
CA VAL A 140 13.80 3.00 31.21
C VAL A 140 12.67 3.91 31.69
N ILE A 141 11.51 3.80 31.08
CA ILE A 141 10.35 4.64 31.40
C ILE A 141 9.57 3.98 32.53
N LYS A 142 9.55 4.65 33.70
CA LYS A 142 8.91 4.16 34.92
C LYS A 142 7.54 4.78 35.17
N GLU A 143 7.22 5.86 34.53
CA GLU A 143 5.93 6.51 34.62
C GLU A 143 4.89 5.78 33.77
N LYS A 144 3.62 6.06 34.08
CA LYS A 144 2.51 5.55 33.30
C LYS A 144 2.44 6.27 31.96
N VAL A 145 2.48 5.49 30.87
CA VAL A 145 2.30 5.99 29.51
C VAL A 145 0.85 5.74 29.11
N ASP A 146 0.00 6.75 29.25
CA ASP A 146 -1.44 6.69 28.94
C ASP A 146 -1.90 7.81 27.99
N SER A 147 -0.96 8.59 27.48
CA SER A 147 -1.24 9.70 26.57
C SER A 147 -0.13 9.84 25.53
N TRP A 148 -0.52 10.34 24.35
CA TRP A 148 0.42 10.73 23.29
C TRP A 148 1.36 11.87 23.71
N SER A 149 1.01 12.65 24.77
CA SER A 149 1.81 13.77 25.27
C SER A 149 3.26 13.41 25.61
N ILE A 150 3.52 12.14 25.93
CA ILE A 150 4.89 11.67 26.22
C ILE A 150 5.85 11.88 25.05
N LEU A 151 5.35 11.90 23.82
CA LEU A 151 6.15 12.12 22.62
C LEU A 151 6.65 13.55 22.49
N TRP A 152 6.12 14.49 23.27
CA TRP A 152 6.54 15.90 23.35
C TRP A 152 7.25 16.23 24.65
N ASP A 153 7.51 15.24 25.51
CA ASP A 153 8.27 15.45 26.76
C ASP A 153 9.76 15.54 26.44
N LYS A 154 10.34 16.72 26.63
CA LYS A 154 11.75 17.01 26.34
C LYS A 154 12.75 16.07 26.98
N LYS A 155 12.39 15.38 28.06
CA LYS A 155 13.28 14.39 28.68
C LYS A 155 13.53 13.15 27.81
N TYR A 156 12.71 12.97 26.75
CA TYR A 156 12.83 11.90 25.77
C TYR A 156 13.30 12.38 24.41
N ASP A 157 13.75 13.64 24.30
CA ASP A 157 14.36 14.13 23.07
C ASP A 157 15.48 13.16 22.62
N ASP A 158 15.58 12.92 21.33
CA ASP A 158 16.52 11.99 20.69
C ASP A 158 16.34 10.50 21.06
N GLN A 159 15.27 10.15 21.78
CA GLN A 159 14.97 8.76 22.18
C GLN A 159 13.65 8.22 21.55
N ILE A 160 13.02 9.02 20.70
CA ILE A 160 11.77 8.70 20.06
C ILE A 160 12.06 8.16 18.65
N VAL A 161 11.45 7.02 18.34
CA VAL A 161 11.46 6.43 17.00
C VAL A 161 10.04 6.52 16.44
N MET A 162 9.92 7.14 15.28
CA MET A 162 8.65 7.24 14.54
C MET A 162 8.71 6.33 13.31
N GLN A 163 7.58 5.79 12.92
CA GLN A 163 7.47 4.99 11.70
C GLN A 163 7.82 5.85 10.47
N ASN A 164 8.55 5.26 9.53
CA ASN A 164 8.87 5.89 8.25
C ASN A 164 7.69 5.75 7.27
N SER A 165 6.54 6.22 7.69
CA SER A 165 5.31 6.31 6.90
C SER A 165 4.72 7.69 7.11
N MET A 166 4.51 8.42 6.05
CA MET A 166 4.00 9.79 6.11
C MET A 166 2.64 9.85 6.81
N ARG A 167 1.73 8.94 6.48
CA ARG A 167 0.38 8.91 7.06
C ARG A 167 0.41 8.54 8.53
N ASP A 168 1.19 7.53 8.92
CA ASP A 168 1.29 7.10 10.31
C ASP A 168 1.96 8.16 11.18
N ALA A 169 3.00 8.83 10.65
CA ALA A 169 3.66 9.91 11.37
C ALA A 169 2.72 11.10 11.61
N PHE A 170 1.92 11.51 10.62
CA PHE A 170 0.94 12.59 10.76
C PHE A 170 -0.28 12.20 11.61
N MET A 171 -0.63 10.92 11.67
CA MET A 171 -1.75 10.43 12.48
C MET A 171 -1.62 10.84 13.95
N VAL A 172 -0.42 10.75 14.51
CA VAL A 172 -0.16 11.03 15.93
C VAL A 172 -0.43 12.50 16.28
N PRO A 173 0.20 13.50 15.65
CA PRO A 173 -0.06 14.92 15.95
C PRO A 173 -1.47 15.36 15.55
N LEU A 174 -2.07 14.82 14.48
CA LEU A 174 -3.45 15.10 14.14
C LEU A 174 -4.40 14.63 15.26
N LYS A 175 -4.23 13.39 15.71
CA LYS A 175 -5.05 12.83 16.80
C LYS A 175 -4.85 13.59 18.10
N TRP A 176 -3.60 13.94 18.43
CA TRP A 176 -3.28 14.74 19.61
C TRP A 176 -3.98 16.11 19.62
N ASN A 177 -4.06 16.75 18.45
CA ASN A 177 -4.74 18.05 18.29
C ASN A 177 -6.25 17.92 18.09
N GLY A 178 -6.84 16.72 18.16
CA GLY A 178 -8.28 16.50 17.94
C GLY A 178 -8.72 16.73 16.48
N ILE A 179 -7.79 16.69 15.55
CA ILE A 179 -8.03 16.92 14.13
C ILE A 179 -8.33 15.56 13.44
N SER A 180 -9.14 15.60 12.39
CA SER A 180 -9.43 14.41 11.57
C SER A 180 -8.15 13.83 10.96
N LEU A 181 -7.98 12.52 11.04
CA LEU A 181 -6.86 11.81 10.40
C LEU A 181 -6.89 11.89 8.87
N ASN A 182 -8.07 12.19 8.32
CA ASN A 182 -8.31 12.33 6.88
C ASN A 182 -8.46 13.80 6.45
N THR A 183 -7.93 14.74 7.25
CA THR A 183 -7.99 16.15 6.86
C THR A 183 -7.20 16.40 5.58
N THR A 184 -7.75 17.25 4.71
CA THR A 184 -7.08 17.81 3.53
C THR A 184 -6.73 19.29 3.71
N SER A 185 -7.04 19.86 4.89
CA SER A 185 -6.80 21.25 5.22
C SER A 185 -5.30 21.53 5.36
N GLN A 186 -4.75 22.36 4.50
CA GLN A 186 -3.34 22.80 4.57
C GLN A 186 -2.99 23.46 5.90
N LYS A 187 -3.97 24.16 6.52
CA LYS A 187 -3.77 24.80 7.83
C LYS A 187 -3.61 23.75 8.93
N GLU A 188 -4.45 22.72 8.93
CA GLU A 188 -4.41 21.64 9.93
C GLU A 188 -3.17 20.76 9.76
N LEU A 189 -2.80 20.46 8.51
CA LEU A 189 -1.57 19.72 8.23
C LEU A 189 -0.31 20.48 8.68
N LYS A 190 -0.26 21.80 8.48
CA LYS A 190 0.82 22.64 9.00
C LYS A 190 0.86 22.66 10.53
N GLN A 191 -0.30 22.69 11.18
CA GLN A 191 -0.39 22.62 12.64
C GLN A 191 0.12 21.27 13.16
N ALA A 192 -0.14 20.19 12.45
CA ALA A 192 0.33 18.86 12.83
C ALA A 192 1.85 18.68 12.60
N GLN A 193 2.44 19.48 11.71
CA GLN A 193 3.88 19.45 11.40
C GLN A 193 4.72 20.23 12.42
N SER A 194 4.15 21.19 13.14
CA SER A 194 4.84 22.06 14.10
C SER A 194 5.01 21.42 15.46
#